data_cf1bccef56c00b99bf5baffcee98381a
#
_entry.id   cf1bccef56c00b99bf5baffcee98381a
#
_cell.length_a   1.000
_cell.length_b   1.000
_cell.length_c   1.000
_cell.angle_alpha   90.00
_cell.angle_beta   90.00
_cell.angle_gamma   90.00
#
_symmetry.space_group_name_H-M   'P 1'
#
loop_
_entity.id
_entity.type
_entity.pdbx_description
1 polymer ?
#
loop_
_entity_poly.entity_id
_entity_poly.type
_entity_poly.pdbx_seq_one_letter_code
_entity_poly.pdbx_strand_id
1 'polypeptide(L)'
;DGDDAYIRRLKDIDPKECLYDFEGISNVVLDDSYKHPLPSAIRWDIDAPAYENYERSFNIVKSNMLAGNSYLANLTCRVPVDCNLSLDDIFAHSKGKYRLLLRGYRNRDRRFVCFSPESFLRISHGRIYSYPMKGTIDASIPNARQELMNDTKEAAEHATIVDLIRNDLSRVATDVRVDCYRYVDTLHTNKGDILQTCSEISGLLPDDYRQHLGEIIDAQLPAGSITGAPKKKTVEIIREAERYDRGFYTGVMGIFNDGELNSAVMIRFVEQDENGMAFKAGGGITAKSCCRKEYEEVLQKIYLPI
;
A
#
# COMPACT_ATOMS: atom_id res chain seq x y z
N ASP A 1 7.40 11.49 -2.43
CA ASP A 1 8.69 12.16 -2.52
C ASP A 1 9.50 12.17 -1.21
N GLY A 2 8.91 11.83 -0.06
CA GLY A 2 9.63 11.74 1.21
C GLY A 2 9.80 13.06 1.98
N ASP A 3 9.41 14.18 1.39
CA ASP A 3 9.62 15.50 1.98
C ASP A 3 8.52 15.93 2.98
N ASP A 4 7.39 15.23 2.99
CA ASP A 4 6.29 15.51 3.92
C ASP A 4 6.15 14.36 4.93
N ALA A 5 6.38 14.64 6.21
CA ALA A 5 6.16 13.70 7.32
C ALA A 5 5.27 14.33 8.40
N TYR A 6 4.30 13.55 8.87
CA TYR A 6 3.44 13.89 9.99
C TYR A 6 3.79 13.00 11.18
N ILE A 7 4.47 13.55 12.18
CA ILE A 7 4.87 12.82 13.38
C ILE A 7 4.24 13.46 14.60
N ARG A 8 3.50 12.69 15.39
CA ARG A 8 2.84 13.15 16.62
C ARG A 8 2.92 12.06 17.70
N ARG A 9 2.90 12.48 18.96
CA ARG A 9 2.65 11.55 20.04
C ARG A 9 1.19 11.13 19.98
N LEU A 10 0.88 9.85 20.20
CA LEU A 10 -0.49 9.33 20.10
C LEU A 10 -1.49 10.11 20.98
N LYS A 11 -1.06 10.51 22.20
CA LYS A 11 -1.89 11.31 23.12
C LYS A 11 -2.17 12.74 22.65
N ASP A 12 -1.40 13.26 21.70
CA ASP A 12 -1.49 14.64 21.19
C ASP A 12 -2.25 14.67 19.83
N ILE A 13 -2.74 13.54 19.37
CA ILE A 13 -3.54 13.45 18.14
C ILE A 13 -4.97 13.87 18.46
N ASP A 14 -5.42 14.99 17.86
CA ASP A 14 -6.82 15.38 17.91
C ASP A 14 -7.64 14.48 16.96
N PRO A 15 -8.65 13.75 17.48
CA PRO A 15 -9.54 12.94 16.63
C PRO A 15 -10.28 13.75 15.57
N LYS A 16 -10.40 15.09 15.73
CA LYS A 16 -10.96 15.98 14.69
C LYS A 16 -10.03 16.15 13.49
N GLU A 17 -8.73 16.00 13.69
CA GLU A 17 -7.73 16.11 12.62
C GLU A 17 -7.38 14.75 12.02
N CYS A 18 -7.24 13.72 12.87
CA CYS A 18 -6.76 12.41 12.44
C CYS A 18 -7.41 11.27 13.23
N LEU A 19 -7.99 10.32 12.50
CA LEU A 19 -8.46 9.06 13.05
C LEU A 19 -7.60 7.91 12.53
N TYR A 20 -7.33 6.94 13.38
CA TYR A 20 -6.56 5.76 13.00
C TYR A 20 -7.07 4.49 13.68
N ASP A 21 -6.85 3.37 13.02
CA ASP A 21 -7.02 2.02 13.55
C ASP A 21 -5.99 1.09 12.92
N PHE A 22 -5.05 0.60 13.72
CA PHE A 22 -3.95 -0.25 13.32
C PHE A 22 -4.06 -1.56 14.08
N GLU A 23 -4.73 -2.54 13.51
CA GLU A 23 -4.93 -3.85 14.11
C GLU A 23 -5.49 -3.75 15.55
N GLY A 24 -6.43 -2.83 15.79
CA GLY A 24 -7.07 -2.63 17.07
C GLY A 24 -6.41 -1.57 17.97
N ILE A 25 -5.24 -1.03 17.61
CA ILE A 25 -4.71 0.18 18.24
C ILE A 25 -5.38 1.38 17.58
N SER A 26 -6.31 2.03 18.28
CA SER A 26 -7.21 3.01 17.67
C SER A 26 -7.45 4.21 18.58
N ASN A 27 -7.67 5.39 17.99
CA ASN A 27 -8.24 6.54 18.70
C ASN A 27 -9.72 6.75 18.35
N VAL A 28 -10.34 5.81 17.66
CA VAL A 28 -11.76 5.86 17.36
C VAL A 28 -12.54 5.48 18.61
N VAL A 29 -13.30 6.41 19.14
CA VAL A 29 -14.28 6.11 20.17
C VAL A 29 -15.44 5.40 19.48
N LEU A 30 -15.63 4.12 19.76
CA LEU A 30 -16.77 3.35 19.27
C LEU A 30 -18.05 3.76 20.02
N ASP A 31 -18.48 5.01 19.81
CA ASP A 31 -19.78 5.50 20.18
C ASP A 31 -20.70 5.32 18.96
N ASP A 32 -21.91 4.85 19.18
CA ASP A 32 -22.93 4.68 18.12
C ASP A 32 -23.21 6.01 17.36
N SER A 33 -22.86 7.16 17.95
CA SER A 33 -22.95 8.47 17.31
C SER A 33 -21.94 8.66 16.16
N TYR A 34 -20.88 7.84 16.09
CA TYR A 34 -19.84 7.96 15.06
C TYR A 34 -20.21 7.29 13.73
N LYS A 35 -21.05 6.26 13.77
CA LYS A 35 -21.52 5.57 12.56
C LYS A 35 -22.85 6.18 12.12
N HIS A 36 -22.81 7.19 11.28
CA HIS A 36 -24.02 7.60 10.57
C HIS A 36 -24.54 6.44 9.73
N PRO A 37 -25.87 6.22 9.69
CA PRO A 37 -26.42 5.19 8.84
C PRO A 37 -26.05 5.46 7.37
N LEU A 38 -25.56 4.43 6.69
CA LEU A 38 -25.26 4.55 5.26
C LEU A 38 -26.55 4.89 4.48
N PRO A 39 -26.46 5.67 3.40
CA PRO A 39 -27.59 5.89 2.52
C PRO A 39 -28.10 4.57 1.94
N SER A 40 -29.38 4.50 1.63
CA SER A 40 -30.05 3.29 1.08
C SER A 40 -29.38 2.78 -0.21
N ALA A 41 -28.74 3.67 -0.96
CA ALA A 41 -27.92 3.34 -2.13
C ALA A 41 -26.61 4.12 -2.08
N ILE A 42 -25.51 3.40 -2.12
CA ILE A 42 -24.17 4.00 -2.25
C ILE A 42 -23.90 4.24 -3.72
N ARG A 43 -23.62 5.52 -4.08
CA ARG A 43 -23.10 5.88 -5.40
C ARG A 43 -21.58 5.83 -5.33
N TRP A 44 -20.99 5.10 -6.27
CA TRP A 44 -19.54 5.00 -6.45
C TRP A 44 -19.24 4.88 -7.94
N ASP A 45 -19.23 6.02 -8.61
CA ASP A 45 -19.01 6.11 -10.04
C ASP A 45 -17.57 6.56 -10.30
N ILE A 46 -16.82 5.77 -11.05
CA ILE A 46 -15.42 6.04 -11.38
C ILE A 46 -15.31 6.67 -12.76
N ASP A 47 -14.55 7.76 -12.89
CA ASP A 47 -14.14 8.33 -14.17
C ASP A 47 -12.77 7.73 -14.55
N ALA A 48 -12.84 6.53 -15.14
CA ALA A 48 -11.65 5.79 -15.51
C ALA A 48 -10.81 6.56 -16.54
N PRO A 49 -9.47 6.63 -16.38
CA PRO A 49 -8.62 7.26 -17.38
C PRO A 49 -8.78 6.56 -18.74
N ALA A 50 -8.81 7.32 -19.81
CA ALA A 50 -8.81 6.74 -21.15
C ALA A 50 -7.64 5.75 -21.30
N TYR A 51 -7.91 4.61 -21.93
CA TYR A 51 -6.91 3.53 -22.07
C TYR A 51 -5.61 4.04 -22.71
N GLU A 52 -5.71 4.93 -23.70
CA GLU A 52 -4.58 5.52 -24.41
C GLU A 52 -3.67 6.35 -23.47
N ASN A 53 -4.22 6.95 -22.44
CA ASN A 53 -3.45 7.69 -21.45
C ASN A 53 -2.67 6.74 -20.55
N TYR A 54 -3.30 5.66 -20.10
CA TYR A 54 -2.62 4.62 -19.33
C TYR A 54 -1.55 3.91 -20.18
N GLU A 55 -1.87 3.57 -21.42
CA GLU A 55 -0.96 2.91 -22.36
C GLU A 55 0.31 3.75 -22.62
N ARG A 56 0.18 5.08 -22.73
CA ARG A 56 1.35 5.98 -22.86
C ARG A 56 2.27 5.86 -21.64
N SER A 57 1.71 5.92 -20.43
CA SER A 57 2.47 5.77 -19.18
C SER A 57 3.09 4.37 -19.07
N PHE A 58 2.32 3.34 -19.40
CA PHE A 58 2.79 1.97 -19.45
C PHE A 58 3.97 1.79 -20.42
N ASN A 59 3.92 2.37 -21.60
CA ASN A 59 4.95 2.26 -22.63
C ASN A 59 6.27 2.92 -22.19
N ILE A 60 6.22 4.03 -21.44
CA ILE A 60 7.41 4.64 -20.83
C ILE A 60 8.08 3.65 -19.88
N VAL A 61 7.30 3.07 -18.96
CA VAL A 61 7.80 2.07 -18.01
C VAL A 61 8.34 0.85 -18.74
N LYS A 62 7.58 0.31 -19.68
CA LYS A 62 7.93 -0.89 -20.45
C LYS A 62 9.22 -0.72 -21.25
N SER A 63 9.40 0.41 -21.93
CA SER A 63 10.61 0.71 -22.69
C SER A 63 11.85 0.75 -21.78
N ASN A 64 11.74 1.35 -20.59
CA ASN A 64 12.82 1.36 -19.62
C ASN A 64 13.16 -0.04 -19.08
N MET A 65 12.15 -0.92 -18.92
CA MET A 65 12.41 -2.31 -18.53
C MET A 65 13.13 -3.09 -19.62
N LEU A 66 12.70 -2.94 -20.86
CA LEU A 66 13.35 -3.59 -22.01
C LEU A 66 14.79 -3.10 -22.21
N ALA A 67 15.07 -1.86 -21.85
CA ALA A 67 16.41 -1.29 -21.83
C ALA A 67 17.27 -1.70 -20.61
N GLY A 68 16.71 -2.49 -19.68
CA GLY A 68 17.40 -2.93 -18.47
C GLY A 68 17.53 -1.88 -17.37
N ASN A 69 16.82 -0.75 -17.46
CA ASN A 69 16.84 0.33 -16.48
C ASN A 69 16.06 0.01 -15.19
N SER A 70 15.07 -0.88 -15.27
CA SER A 70 14.29 -1.36 -14.13
C SER A 70 13.81 -2.78 -14.39
N TYR A 71 13.56 -3.54 -13.33
CA TYR A 71 13.03 -4.92 -13.40
C TYR A 71 11.57 -4.99 -12.96
N LEU A 72 11.17 -4.08 -12.09
CA LEU A 72 9.83 -3.96 -11.54
C LEU A 72 9.57 -2.46 -11.29
N ALA A 73 8.42 -1.97 -11.72
CA ALA A 73 7.95 -0.62 -11.36
C ALA A 73 6.47 -0.66 -11.04
N ASN A 74 6.08 0.00 -9.97
CA ASN A 74 4.68 0.17 -9.62
C ASN A 74 4.12 1.40 -10.34
N LEU A 75 3.36 1.18 -11.41
CA LEU A 75 2.70 2.25 -12.17
C LEU A 75 1.33 2.53 -11.59
N THR A 76 1.04 3.80 -11.32
CA THR A 76 -0.19 4.21 -10.66
C THR A 76 -0.96 5.27 -11.44
N CYS A 77 -2.23 5.44 -11.13
CA CYS A 77 -3.07 6.51 -11.66
C CYS A 77 -3.98 7.09 -10.59
N ARG A 78 -4.37 8.34 -10.79
CA ARG A 78 -5.39 9.05 -10.04
C ARG A 78 -6.70 8.97 -10.82
N VAL A 79 -7.73 8.43 -10.21
CA VAL A 79 -9.04 8.19 -10.83
C VAL A 79 -10.09 9.01 -10.08
N PRO A 80 -10.67 10.04 -10.71
CA PRO A 80 -11.78 10.79 -10.12
C PRO A 80 -12.95 9.87 -9.79
N VAL A 81 -13.63 10.16 -8.70
CA VAL A 81 -14.76 9.36 -8.20
C VAL A 81 -15.91 10.27 -7.80
N ASP A 82 -17.11 10.02 -8.31
CA ASP A 82 -18.34 10.59 -7.79
C ASP A 82 -18.92 9.66 -6.73
N CYS A 83 -18.92 10.12 -5.48
CA CYS A 83 -19.37 9.34 -4.33
C CYS A 83 -20.29 10.19 -3.46
N ASN A 84 -21.38 9.60 -2.97
CA ASN A 84 -22.30 10.25 -2.04
C ASN A 84 -21.93 10.04 -0.55
N LEU A 85 -20.78 9.45 -0.27
CA LEU A 85 -20.22 9.31 1.08
C LEU A 85 -19.14 10.36 1.32
N SER A 86 -19.05 10.88 2.54
CA SER A 86 -17.90 11.65 2.99
C SER A 86 -16.69 10.74 3.26
N LEU A 87 -15.48 11.30 3.39
CA LEU A 87 -14.30 10.53 3.82
C LEU A 87 -14.50 9.93 5.22
N ASP A 88 -15.27 10.62 6.08
CA ASP A 88 -15.64 10.14 7.41
C ASP A 88 -16.52 8.89 7.34
N ASP A 89 -17.57 8.92 6.49
CA ASP A 89 -18.42 7.75 6.26
C ASP A 89 -17.62 6.57 5.71
N ILE A 90 -16.72 6.83 4.75
CA ILE A 90 -15.85 5.80 4.19
C ILE A 90 -14.96 5.21 5.30
N PHE A 91 -14.34 6.04 6.15
CA PHE A 91 -13.52 5.55 7.25
C PHE A 91 -14.34 4.75 8.27
N ALA A 92 -15.50 5.25 8.68
CA ALA A 92 -16.33 4.63 9.71
C ALA A 92 -16.84 3.25 9.30
N HIS A 93 -17.14 3.04 8.02
CA HIS A 93 -17.71 1.81 7.50
C HIS A 93 -16.71 0.89 6.80
N SER A 94 -15.52 1.40 6.44
CA SER A 94 -14.51 0.59 5.77
C SER A 94 -13.93 -0.47 6.69
N LYS A 95 -13.59 -1.61 6.09
CA LYS A 95 -12.82 -2.69 6.72
C LYS A 95 -11.41 -2.68 6.17
N GLY A 96 -10.43 -2.77 7.02
CA GLY A 96 -9.03 -2.80 6.62
C GLY A 96 -8.15 -3.08 7.82
N LYS A 97 -7.02 -3.72 7.57
CA LYS A 97 -6.03 -4.04 8.61
C LYS A 97 -5.44 -2.77 9.21
N TYR A 98 -5.18 -1.78 8.36
CA TYR A 98 -4.64 -0.46 8.73
C TYR A 98 -5.51 0.62 8.13
N ARG A 99 -6.13 1.43 8.97
CA ARG A 99 -7.02 2.51 8.54
C ARG A 99 -6.54 3.84 9.07
N LEU A 100 -6.56 4.86 8.22
CA LEU A 100 -6.18 6.22 8.57
C LEU A 100 -7.10 7.20 7.84
N LEU A 101 -7.66 8.15 8.57
CA LEU A 101 -8.33 9.33 8.03
C LEU A 101 -7.56 10.57 8.48
N LEU A 102 -7.11 11.38 7.52
CA LEU A 102 -6.52 12.69 7.77
C LEU A 102 -7.42 13.78 7.18
N ARG A 103 -7.91 14.70 8.03
CA ARG A 103 -8.86 15.77 7.66
C ARG A 103 -8.20 17.10 7.31
N GLY A 104 -6.89 17.18 7.38
CA GLY A 104 -6.11 18.36 7.03
C GLY A 104 -4.71 18.29 7.62
N TYR A 105 -3.75 18.88 6.92
CA TYR A 105 -2.38 18.95 7.38
C TYR A 105 -1.71 20.24 6.91
N ARG A 106 -1.19 21.05 7.85
CA ARG A 106 -0.44 22.30 7.58
C ARG A 106 -1.15 23.26 6.62
N ASN A 107 -2.44 23.54 6.84
CA ASN A 107 -3.25 24.40 5.96
C ASN A 107 -3.31 23.95 4.48
N ARG A 108 -2.99 22.71 4.20
CA ARG A 108 -3.26 22.11 2.89
C ARG A 108 -4.65 21.48 2.93
N ASP A 109 -5.49 21.83 1.96
CA ASP A 109 -6.86 21.28 1.83
C ASP A 109 -6.90 19.81 1.42
N ARG A 110 -5.77 19.12 1.52
CA ARG A 110 -5.67 17.68 1.20
C ARG A 110 -6.17 16.87 2.38
N ARG A 111 -7.25 16.17 2.15
CA ARG A 111 -7.86 15.21 3.05
C ARG A 111 -7.81 13.84 2.40
N PHE A 112 -7.64 12.80 3.18
CA PHE A 112 -7.66 11.45 2.63
C PHE A 112 -8.12 10.41 3.64
N VAL A 113 -8.63 9.30 3.13
CA VAL A 113 -8.80 8.05 3.86
C VAL A 113 -7.99 6.95 3.20
N CYS A 114 -7.35 6.14 4.03
CA CYS A 114 -6.56 4.98 3.63
C CYS A 114 -7.04 3.74 4.39
N PHE A 115 -7.16 2.60 3.72
CA PHE A 115 -7.56 1.32 4.31
C PHE A 115 -6.68 0.18 3.77
N SER A 116 -5.41 0.26 4.15
CA SER A 116 -4.39 -0.64 3.63
C SER A 116 -4.46 -2.06 4.21
N PRO A 117 -4.31 -3.08 3.37
CA PRO A 117 -4.09 -4.45 3.83
C PRO A 117 -2.61 -4.78 4.06
N GLU A 118 -1.68 -3.94 3.55
CA GLU A 118 -0.26 -4.27 3.41
C GLU A 118 0.58 -3.69 4.53
N SER A 119 1.22 -4.56 5.32
CA SER A 119 2.24 -4.18 6.29
C SER A 119 3.49 -3.69 5.58
N PHE A 120 4.08 -2.59 6.06
CA PHE A 120 5.38 -2.10 5.59
C PHE A 120 6.51 -2.75 6.36
N LEU A 121 6.65 -2.39 7.63
CA LEU A 121 7.64 -2.92 8.55
C LEU A 121 6.98 -3.18 9.91
N ARG A 122 7.44 -4.20 10.56
CA ARG A 122 7.16 -4.45 11.97
C ARG A 122 8.47 -4.56 12.74
N ILE A 123 8.56 -3.91 13.89
CA ILE A 123 9.67 -4.12 14.82
C ILE A 123 9.09 -4.72 16.07
N SER A 124 9.65 -5.84 16.53
CA SER A 124 9.24 -6.50 17.75
C SER A 124 10.43 -7.19 18.38
N HIS A 125 10.63 -6.97 19.68
CA HIS A 125 11.71 -7.59 20.46
C HIS A 125 13.11 -7.44 19.81
N GLY A 126 13.41 -6.25 19.25
CA GLY A 126 14.70 -5.97 18.62
C GLY A 126 14.88 -6.60 17.22
N ARG A 127 13.87 -7.22 16.68
CA ARG A 127 13.87 -7.70 15.27
C ARG A 127 12.97 -6.86 14.40
N ILE A 128 13.43 -6.62 13.18
CA ILE A 128 12.66 -5.99 12.11
C ILE A 128 12.12 -7.08 11.19
N TYR A 129 10.85 -6.90 10.77
CA TYR A 129 10.14 -7.83 9.90
C TYR A 129 9.53 -7.11 8.71
N SER A 130 9.44 -7.81 7.59
CA SER A 130 8.64 -7.41 6.45
C SER A 130 7.90 -8.62 5.87
N TYR A 131 6.70 -8.38 5.34
CA TYR A 131 5.78 -9.41 4.88
C TYR A 131 5.38 -9.15 3.42
N PRO A 132 6.29 -9.38 2.45
CA PRO A 132 5.96 -9.20 1.04
C PRO A 132 4.84 -10.13 0.61
N MET A 133 3.88 -9.55 -0.12
CA MET A 133 2.71 -10.25 -0.63
C MET A 133 2.64 -10.09 -2.14
N LYS A 134 2.40 -11.19 -2.87
CA LYS A 134 2.21 -11.22 -4.33
C LYS A 134 1.31 -12.36 -4.73
N GLY A 135 0.53 -12.13 -5.80
CA GLY A 135 -0.39 -13.13 -6.32
C GLY A 135 -1.62 -13.33 -5.43
N THR A 136 -2.76 -13.23 -6.04
CA THR A 136 -4.05 -13.48 -5.38
C THR A 136 -4.92 -14.33 -6.28
N ILE A 137 -5.74 -15.17 -5.68
CA ILE A 137 -6.75 -15.98 -6.37
C ILE A 137 -8.01 -16.10 -5.51
N ASP A 138 -9.16 -16.16 -6.13
CA ASP A 138 -10.42 -16.42 -5.44
C ASP A 138 -10.38 -17.82 -4.81
N ALA A 139 -10.61 -17.89 -3.49
CA ALA A 139 -10.57 -19.14 -2.75
C ALA A 139 -11.67 -20.16 -3.16
N SER A 140 -12.74 -19.68 -3.82
CA SER A 140 -13.83 -20.53 -4.31
C SER A 140 -13.46 -21.35 -5.57
N ILE A 141 -12.37 -20.97 -6.26
CA ILE A 141 -11.90 -21.69 -7.45
C ILE A 141 -11.40 -23.09 -7.04
N PRO A 142 -11.81 -24.15 -7.73
CA PRO A 142 -11.30 -25.49 -7.46
C PRO A 142 -9.78 -25.56 -7.55
N ASN A 143 -9.12 -26.09 -6.52
CA ASN A 143 -7.66 -26.16 -6.40
C ASN A 143 -6.93 -24.81 -6.41
N ALA A 144 -7.60 -23.71 -6.03
CA ALA A 144 -7.06 -22.35 -6.02
C ALA A 144 -5.65 -22.25 -5.38
N ARG A 145 -5.44 -22.91 -4.23
CA ARG A 145 -4.12 -22.93 -3.56
C ARG A 145 -3.03 -23.51 -4.45
N GLN A 146 -3.32 -24.62 -5.14
CA GLN A 146 -2.35 -25.29 -6.00
C GLN A 146 -2.08 -24.48 -7.27
N GLU A 147 -3.12 -23.89 -7.85
CA GLU A 147 -3.02 -23.02 -9.01
C GLU A 147 -2.14 -21.79 -8.69
N LEU A 148 -2.42 -21.12 -7.57
CA LEU A 148 -1.63 -19.98 -7.10
C LEU A 148 -0.16 -20.35 -6.86
N MET A 149 0.11 -21.49 -6.25
CA MET A 149 1.48 -21.95 -5.98
C MET A 149 2.24 -22.37 -7.23
N ASN A 150 1.55 -22.84 -8.25
CA ASN A 150 2.15 -23.31 -9.51
C ASN A 150 2.30 -22.17 -10.54
N ASP A 151 1.75 -20.97 -10.30
CA ASP A 151 1.94 -19.85 -11.20
C ASP A 151 3.40 -19.41 -11.21
N THR A 152 4.05 -19.63 -12.34
CA THR A 152 5.49 -19.33 -12.53
C THR A 152 5.77 -17.85 -12.68
N LYS A 153 4.82 -17.05 -13.19
CA LYS A 153 4.95 -15.59 -13.29
C LYS A 153 4.91 -15.01 -11.89
N GLU A 154 3.87 -15.32 -11.12
CA GLU A 154 3.72 -14.86 -9.75
C GLU A 154 4.89 -15.31 -8.86
N ALA A 155 5.38 -16.54 -9.06
CA ALA A 155 6.56 -17.03 -8.36
C ALA A 155 7.82 -16.19 -8.63
N ALA A 156 8.06 -15.81 -9.88
CA ALA A 156 9.22 -15.00 -10.25
C ALA A 156 9.10 -13.57 -9.73
N GLU A 157 7.91 -12.97 -9.78
CA GLU A 157 7.65 -11.64 -9.22
C GLU A 157 7.82 -11.63 -7.69
N HIS A 158 7.32 -12.68 -7.02
CA HIS A 158 7.45 -12.85 -5.58
C HIS A 158 8.92 -13.02 -5.16
N ALA A 159 9.70 -13.82 -5.89
CA ALA A 159 11.14 -13.97 -5.64
C ALA A 159 11.88 -12.64 -5.77
N THR A 160 11.55 -11.84 -6.78
CA THR A 160 12.15 -10.51 -7.00
C THR A 160 11.87 -9.57 -5.83
N ILE A 161 10.63 -9.52 -5.33
CA ILE A 161 10.28 -8.64 -4.21
C ILE A 161 10.89 -9.10 -2.90
N VAL A 162 10.95 -10.41 -2.66
CA VAL A 162 11.61 -10.99 -1.48
C VAL A 162 13.09 -10.64 -1.45
N ASP A 163 13.80 -10.76 -2.58
CA ASP A 163 15.22 -10.42 -2.66
C ASP A 163 15.46 -8.90 -2.48
N LEU A 164 14.61 -8.07 -3.07
CA LEU A 164 14.65 -6.62 -2.88
C LEU A 164 14.51 -6.24 -1.40
N ILE A 165 13.49 -6.77 -0.71
CA ILE A 165 13.23 -6.47 0.70
C ILE A 165 14.33 -7.03 1.59
N ARG A 166 14.83 -8.22 1.31
CA ARG A 166 15.96 -8.80 2.03
C ARG A 166 17.20 -7.91 1.94
N ASN A 167 17.49 -7.39 0.75
CA ASN A 167 18.59 -6.45 0.53
C ASN A 167 18.35 -5.11 1.27
N ASP A 168 17.13 -4.59 1.26
CA ASP A 168 16.79 -3.36 1.98
C ASP A 168 16.98 -3.53 3.50
N LEU A 169 16.47 -4.61 4.09
CA LEU A 169 16.64 -4.91 5.52
C LEU A 169 18.11 -5.07 5.90
N SER A 170 18.95 -5.62 5.02
CA SER A 170 20.38 -5.82 5.26
C SER A 170 21.17 -4.50 5.42
N ARG A 171 20.55 -3.36 5.08
CA ARG A 171 21.18 -2.03 5.28
C ARG A 171 21.10 -1.57 6.74
N VAL A 172 20.17 -2.10 7.51
CA VAL A 172 19.88 -1.66 8.89
C VAL A 172 19.90 -2.79 9.92
N ALA A 173 19.97 -4.03 9.47
CA ALA A 173 19.88 -5.22 10.33
C ALA A 173 20.95 -6.25 9.95
N THR A 174 21.33 -7.07 10.91
CA THR A 174 22.17 -8.27 10.76
C THR A 174 21.31 -9.53 10.80
N ASP A 175 21.89 -10.69 10.47
CA ASP A 175 21.17 -11.98 10.45
C ASP A 175 19.85 -11.90 9.67
N VAL A 176 19.88 -11.23 8.51
CA VAL A 176 18.70 -11.09 7.65
C VAL A 176 18.42 -12.41 6.94
N ARG A 177 17.22 -12.95 7.14
CA ARG A 177 16.81 -14.24 6.60
C ARG A 177 15.35 -14.24 6.18
N VAL A 178 15.00 -15.18 5.33
CA VAL A 178 13.62 -15.50 4.97
C VAL A 178 13.15 -16.59 5.92
N ASP A 179 12.33 -16.22 6.90
CA ASP A 179 11.83 -17.15 7.92
C ASP A 179 10.77 -18.09 7.34
N CYS A 180 9.93 -17.57 6.44
CA CYS A 180 8.94 -18.35 5.72
C CYS A 180 8.83 -17.86 4.28
N TYR A 181 8.98 -18.77 3.31
CA TYR A 181 8.95 -18.42 1.89
C TYR A 181 7.69 -18.92 1.20
N ARG A 182 6.97 -18.00 0.54
CA ARG A 182 5.80 -18.30 -0.32
C ARG A 182 4.76 -19.19 0.35
N TYR A 183 4.35 -18.87 1.56
CA TYR A 183 3.18 -19.52 2.15
C TYR A 183 1.88 -18.85 1.65
N VAL A 184 0.79 -19.60 1.72
CA VAL A 184 -0.52 -19.10 1.32
C VAL A 184 -1.30 -18.67 2.54
N ASP A 185 -1.69 -17.40 2.55
CA ASP A 185 -2.57 -16.79 3.53
C ASP A 185 -3.99 -16.61 2.98
N THR A 186 -4.98 -16.57 3.85
CA THR A 186 -6.38 -16.37 3.48
C THR A 186 -6.86 -15.02 3.95
N LEU A 187 -7.28 -14.19 3.01
CA LEU A 187 -7.88 -12.89 3.28
C LEU A 187 -9.40 -12.99 3.19
N HIS A 188 -10.07 -12.70 4.29
CA HIS A 188 -11.53 -12.64 4.32
C HIS A 188 -12.01 -11.29 3.82
N THR A 189 -12.78 -11.28 2.74
CA THR A 189 -13.34 -10.06 2.16
C THR A 189 -14.87 -10.10 2.12
N ASN A 190 -15.50 -8.95 1.93
CA ASN A 190 -16.96 -8.87 1.77
C ASN A 190 -17.49 -9.54 0.49
N LYS A 191 -16.61 -9.86 -0.47
CA LYS A 191 -16.95 -10.56 -1.72
C LYS A 191 -16.60 -12.05 -1.70
N GLY A 192 -16.05 -12.56 -0.59
CA GLY A 192 -15.56 -13.92 -0.44
C GLY A 192 -14.11 -13.97 -0.01
N ASP A 193 -13.59 -15.15 0.21
CA ASP A 193 -12.21 -15.37 0.62
C ASP A 193 -11.26 -15.31 -0.57
N ILE A 194 -10.11 -14.69 -0.37
CA ILE A 194 -9.02 -14.61 -1.35
C ILE A 194 -7.79 -15.29 -0.75
N LEU A 195 -7.16 -16.17 -1.51
CA LEU A 195 -5.84 -16.71 -1.18
C LEU A 195 -4.76 -15.78 -1.72
N GLN A 196 -3.73 -15.56 -0.93
CA GLN A 196 -2.59 -14.72 -1.29
C GLN A 196 -1.28 -15.39 -0.93
N THR A 197 -0.24 -15.29 -1.76
CA THR A 197 1.10 -15.74 -1.38
C THR A 197 1.83 -14.66 -0.61
N CYS A 198 2.40 -15.05 0.52
CA CYS A 198 3.17 -14.20 1.43
C CYS A 198 4.54 -14.82 1.72
N SER A 199 5.49 -13.99 2.12
CA SER A 199 6.72 -14.44 2.76
C SER A 199 6.96 -13.63 4.03
N GLU A 200 7.76 -14.17 4.94
CA GLU A 200 8.22 -13.47 6.13
C GLU A 200 9.74 -13.34 6.07
N ILE A 201 10.23 -12.12 6.20
CA ILE A 201 11.65 -11.79 6.21
C ILE A 201 11.94 -11.07 7.51
N SER A 202 12.97 -11.48 8.24
CA SER A 202 13.38 -10.79 9.45
C SER A 202 14.87 -10.51 9.49
N GLY A 203 15.26 -9.56 10.37
CA GLY A 203 16.64 -9.24 10.67
C GLY A 203 16.78 -8.77 12.12
N LEU A 204 17.97 -8.87 12.69
CA LEU A 204 18.28 -8.40 14.03
C LEU A 204 18.75 -6.95 13.96
N LEU A 205 18.06 -6.06 14.68
CA LEU A 205 18.45 -4.64 14.80
C LEU A 205 19.58 -4.47 15.83
N PRO A 206 20.38 -3.39 15.75
CA PRO A 206 21.32 -3.01 16.81
C PRO A 206 20.60 -2.75 18.15
N ASP A 207 21.28 -2.91 19.26
CA ASP A 207 20.67 -2.72 20.60
C ASP A 207 20.14 -1.30 20.82
N ASP A 208 20.73 -0.32 20.16
CA ASP A 208 20.37 1.10 20.24
C ASP A 208 19.34 1.55 19.18
N TYR A 209 18.71 0.62 18.46
CA TYR A 209 17.78 0.91 17.35
C TYR A 209 16.68 1.91 17.70
N ARG A 210 16.26 1.96 18.97
CA ARG A 210 15.22 2.90 19.43
C ARG A 210 15.62 4.37 19.25
N GLN A 211 16.92 4.65 19.29
CA GLN A 211 17.49 6.01 19.11
C GLN A 211 17.63 6.36 17.62
N HIS A 212 17.66 5.34 16.74
CA HIS A 212 17.89 5.45 15.31
C HIS A 212 16.68 5.05 14.45
N LEU A 213 15.47 5.02 15.06
CA LEU A 213 14.27 4.57 14.35
C LEU A 213 13.99 5.35 13.07
N GLY A 214 14.20 6.67 13.08
CA GLY A 214 14.03 7.51 11.90
C GLY A 214 14.96 7.11 10.75
N GLU A 215 16.24 6.85 11.04
CA GLU A 215 17.25 6.41 10.08
C GLU A 215 16.93 5.01 9.54
N ILE A 216 16.44 4.12 10.41
CA ILE A 216 16.03 2.76 10.02
C ILE A 216 14.86 2.83 9.03
N ILE A 217 13.84 3.64 9.31
CA ILE A 217 12.69 3.80 8.41
C ILE A 217 13.12 4.46 7.09
N ASP A 218 13.91 5.53 7.15
CA ASP A 218 14.40 6.26 5.97
C ASP A 218 15.20 5.35 5.04
N ALA A 219 16.07 4.50 5.60
CA ALA A 219 16.85 3.54 4.83
C ALA A 219 15.99 2.54 4.04
N GLN A 220 14.73 2.30 4.45
CA GLN A 220 13.79 1.41 3.76
C GLN A 220 12.95 2.14 2.72
N LEU A 221 12.91 3.48 2.76
CA LEU A 221 12.11 4.28 1.84
C LEU A 221 12.80 4.52 0.48
N PRO A 222 12.02 4.73 -0.58
CA PRO A 222 10.59 4.38 -0.67
C PRO A 222 10.37 2.88 -0.55
N ALA A 223 9.18 2.46 -0.09
CA ALA A 223 8.88 1.03 0.05
C ALA A 223 8.99 0.31 -1.30
N GLY A 224 9.71 -0.82 -1.31
CA GLY A 224 10.03 -1.54 -2.54
C GLY A 224 8.80 -2.08 -3.28
N SER A 225 7.78 -2.52 -2.52
CA SER A 225 6.54 -3.09 -3.08
C SER A 225 5.72 -2.10 -3.92
N ILE A 226 5.81 -0.80 -3.60
CA ILE A 226 5.06 0.28 -4.27
C ILE A 226 5.95 1.16 -5.15
N THR A 227 7.21 0.85 -5.25
CA THR A 227 8.19 1.55 -6.10
C THR A 227 8.71 0.61 -7.17
N GLY A 228 9.53 -0.34 -6.80
CA GLY A 228 10.18 -1.30 -7.68
C GLY A 228 11.69 -1.34 -7.51
N ALA A 229 12.39 -1.91 -8.49
CA ALA A 229 13.82 -2.19 -8.42
C ALA A 229 14.54 -1.95 -9.77
N PRO A 230 15.72 -1.30 -9.75
CA PRO A 230 16.41 -0.61 -8.62
C PRO A 230 15.68 0.68 -8.21
N LYS A 231 15.54 0.95 -6.91
CA LYS A 231 14.68 2.04 -6.39
C LYS A 231 14.94 3.40 -7.04
N LYS A 232 16.19 3.89 -7.02
CA LYS A 232 16.52 5.24 -7.51
C LYS A 232 16.09 5.45 -8.97
N LYS A 233 16.46 4.52 -9.86
CA LYS A 233 16.14 4.64 -11.29
C LYS A 233 14.64 4.45 -11.53
N THR A 234 14.01 3.56 -10.79
CA THR A 234 12.58 3.32 -10.91
C THR A 234 11.75 4.53 -10.50
N VAL A 235 12.15 5.28 -9.46
CA VAL A 235 11.49 6.55 -9.08
C VAL A 235 11.56 7.58 -10.21
N GLU A 236 12.70 7.72 -10.91
CA GLU A 236 12.81 8.61 -12.07
C GLU A 236 11.85 8.21 -13.18
N ILE A 237 11.76 6.92 -13.49
CA ILE A 237 10.86 6.37 -14.51
C ILE A 237 9.38 6.61 -14.13
N ILE A 238 9.02 6.40 -12.86
CA ILE A 238 7.66 6.63 -12.34
C ILE A 238 7.28 8.11 -12.49
N ARG A 239 8.15 9.04 -12.11
CA ARG A 239 7.92 10.48 -12.24
C ARG A 239 7.69 10.91 -13.70
N GLU A 240 8.41 10.31 -14.65
CA GLU A 240 8.21 10.55 -16.07
C GLU A 240 6.87 9.99 -16.57
N ALA A 241 6.50 8.80 -16.09
CA ALA A 241 5.32 8.08 -16.58
C ALA A 241 4.00 8.62 -16.02
N GLU A 242 3.92 8.94 -14.73
CA GLU A 242 2.65 9.19 -14.03
C GLU A 242 2.07 10.59 -14.20
N ARG A 243 2.88 11.61 -14.40
CA ARG A 243 2.44 13.01 -14.63
C ARG A 243 1.51 13.58 -13.56
N TYR A 244 1.49 13.04 -12.34
CA TYR A 244 0.77 13.56 -11.19
C TYR A 244 1.57 13.32 -9.90
N ASP A 245 1.26 14.08 -8.86
CA ASP A 245 1.87 13.94 -7.55
C ASP A 245 1.14 12.86 -6.75
N ARG A 246 1.86 11.83 -6.33
CA ARG A 246 1.32 10.79 -5.46
C ARG A 246 0.91 11.34 -4.08
N GLY A 247 1.58 12.39 -3.60
CA GLY A 247 1.34 12.94 -2.26
C GLY A 247 1.61 11.91 -1.18
N PHE A 248 0.64 11.70 -0.28
CA PHE A 248 0.72 10.66 0.74
C PHE A 248 0.46 9.24 0.23
N TYR A 249 -0.18 9.09 -0.93
CA TYR A 249 -0.39 7.78 -1.54
C TYR A 249 0.95 7.11 -1.85
N THR A 250 1.06 5.83 -1.56
CA THR A 250 2.30 5.05 -1.59
C THR A 250 3.37 5.50 -0.56
N GLY A 251 3.02 6.39 0.36
CA GLY A 251 3.82 6.65 1.55
C GLY A 251 3.67 5.53 2.59
N VAL A 252 4.14 5.81 3.79
CA VAL A 252 4.04 4.89 4.92
C VAL A 252 3.34 5.55 6.10
N MET A 253 2.62 4.76 6.86
CA MET A 253 2.00 5.15 8.11
C MET A 253 2.34 4.12 9.19
N GLY A 254 2.44 4.52 10.46
CA GLY A 254 2.78 3.58 11.50
C GLY A 254 2.63 4.13 12.90
N ILE A 255 2.60 3.21 13.85
CA ILE A 255 2.61 3.49 15.30
C ILE A 255 3.86 2.88 15.87
N PHE A 256 4.63 3.69 16.60
CA PHE A 256 5.76 3.24 17.39
C PHE A 256 5.46 3.46 18.88
N ASN A 257 5.53 2.41 19.64
CA ASN A 257 5.30 2.44 21.08
C ASN A 257 6.19 1.42 21.79
N ASP A 258 6.89 1.85 22.83
CA ASP A 258 7.74 1.01 23.68
C ASP A 258 8.71 0.05 22.95
N GLY A 259 9.30 0.56 21.86
CA GLY A 259 10.24 -0.22 21.04
C GLY A 259 9.61 -1.12 19.99
N GLU A 260 8.29 -1.17 19.94
CA GLU A 260 7.54 -1.91 18.92
C GLU A 260 7.06 -0.95 17.82
N LEU A 261 7.26 -1.34 16.56
CA LEU A 261 6.73 -0.62 15.40
C LEU A 261 5.70 -1.50 14.69
N ASN A 262 4.54 -0.93 14.40
CA ASN A 262 3.57 -1.50 13.47
C ASN A 262 3.28 -0.48 12.39
N SER A 263 3.58 -0.80 11.13
CA SER A 263 3.46 0.15 10.02
C SER A 263 2.91 -0.48 8.75
N ALA A 264 2.35 0.35 7.89
CA ALA A 264 1.71 -0.04 6.65
C ALA A 264 2.08 0.89 5.49
N VAL A 265 2.01 0.36 4.29
CA VAL A 265 2.09 1.15 3.05
C VAL A 265 0.74 1.81 2.81
N MET A 266 0.70 3.08 2.45
CA MET A 266 -0.56 3.79 2.16
C MET A 266 -1.06 3.49 0.75
N ILE A 267 -1.83 2.41 0.64
CA ILE A 267 -2.57 1.98 -0.56
C ILE A 267 -4.06 1.83 -0.24
N ARG A 268 -4.91 1.61 -1.21
CA ARG A 268 -6.37 1.71 -1.05
C ARG A 268 -6.72 3.09 -0.50
N PHE A 269 -6.52 4.09 -1.34
CA PHE A 269 -6.39 5.48 -0.92
C PHE A 269 -7.39 6.36 -1.66
N VAL A 270 -8.25 7.04 -0.91
CA VAL A 270 -9.19 8.03 -1.44
C VAL A 270 -8.75 9.41 -0.95
N GLU A 271 -8.41 10.29 -1.87
CA GLU A 271 -8.07 11.69 -1.61
C GLU A 271 -9.23 12.59 -1.96
N GLN A 272 -9.40 13.66 -1.21
CA GLN A 272 -10.34 14.74 -1.51
C GLN A 272 -9.59 16.07 -1.54
N ASP A 273 -9.76 16.80 -2.63
CA ASP A 273 -9.26 18.15 -2.82
C ASP A 273 -10.39 19.10 -3.30
N GLU A 274 -10.06 20.28 -3.73
CA GLU A 274 -11.00 21.27 -4.28
C GLU A 274 -11.74 20.80 -5.55
N ASN A 275 -11.17 19.84 -6.27
CA ASN A 275 -11.75 19.26 -7.49
C ASN A 275 -12.63 18.02 -7.21
N GLY A 276 -12.76 17.62 -5.96
CA GLY A 276 -13.56 16.45 -5.56
C GLY A 276 -12.75 15.26 -5.06
N MET A 277 -13.37 14.08 -5.09
CA MET A 277 -12.72 12.85 -4.64
C MET A 277 -11.98 12.16 -5.79
N ALA A 278 -10.88 11.51 -5.45
CA ALA A 278 -10.17 10.62 -6.36
C ALA A 278 -9.63 9.41 -5.62
N PHE A 279 -9.77 8.24 -6.23
CA PHE A 279 -9.10 7.02 -5.80
C PHE A 279 -7.74 6.91 -6.48
N LYS A 280 -6.70 6.54 -5.74
CA LYS A 280 -5.38 6.26 -6.30
C LYS A 280 -5.13 4.76 -6.28
N ALA A 281 -4.82 4.21 -7.45
CA ALA A 281 -4.58 2.78 -7.63
C ALA A 281 -3.39 2.54 -8.56
N GLY A 282 -2.78 1.36 -8.44
CA GLY A 282 -1.66 0.98 -9.28
C GLY A 282 -1.37 -0.51 -9.27
N GLY A 283 -0.45 -0.90 -10.13
CA GLY A 283 0.00 -2.27 -10.28
C GLY A 283 1.48 -2.37 -10.62
N GLY A 284 2.07 -3.52 -10.32
CA GLY A 284 3.46 -3.83 -10.62
C GLY A 284 3.65 -4.18 -12.10
N ILE A 285 4.43 -3.40 -12.80
CA ILE A 285 4.79 -3.63 -14.21
C ILE A 285 6.14 -4.33 -14.29
N THR A 286 6.21 -5.36 -15.11
CA THR A 286 7.43 -6.11 -15.42
C THR A 286 7.66 -6.17 -16.93
N ALA A 287 8.80 -6.71 -17.34
CA ALA A 287 9.08 -6.93 -18.76
C ALA A 287 8.07 -7.89 -19.44
N LYS A 288 7.34 -8.69 -18.68
CA LYS A 288 6.32 -9.63 -19.19
C LYS A 288 4.89 -9.08 -19.13
N SER A 289 4.67 -7.93 -18.48
CA SER A 289 3.34 -7.34 -18.33
C SER A 289 2.68 -6.98 -19.67
N CYS A 290 1.37 -7.16 -19.74
CA CYS A 290 0.51 -6.80 -20.87
C CYS A 290 -0.33 -5.59 -20.49
N CYS A 291 -0.23 -4.51 -21.25
CA CYS A 291 -0.87 -3.23 -20.93
C CYS A 291 -2.36 -3.35 -20.61
N ARG A 292 -3.12 -4.06 -21.45
CA ARG A 292 -4.58 -4.22 -21.27
C ARG A 292 -4.91 -4.91 -19.96
N LYS A 293 -4.18 -5.97 -19.60
CA LYS A 293 -4.40 -6.71 -18.35
C LYS A 293 -4.07 -5.85 -17.13
N GLU A 294 -2.96 -5.13 -17.17
CA GLU A 294 -2.55 -4.25 -16.05
C GLU A 294 -3.54 -3.08 -15.87
N TYR A 295 -4.06 -2.51 -16.95
CA TYR A 295 -5.10 -1.49 -16.88
C TYR A 295 -6.39 -2.02 -16.24
N GLU A 296 -6.85 -3.20 -16.66
CA GLU A 296 -8.04 -3.84 -16.10
C GLU A 296 -7.83 -4.18 -14.60
N GLU A 297 -6.65 -4.66 -14.22
CA GLU A 297 -6.30 -4.94 -12.83
C GLU A 297 -6.31 -3.67 -11.97
N VAL A 298 -5.80 -2.54 -12.48
CA VAL A 298 -5.85 -1.27 -11.76
C VAL A 298 -7.30 -0.84 -11.52
N LEU A 299 -8.18 -0.94 -12.53
CA LEU A 299 -9.59 -0.59 -12.38
C LEU A 299 -10.31 -1.49 -11.37
N GLN A 300 -10.00 -2.80 -11.33
CA GLN A 300 -10.56 -3.73 -10.35
C GLN A 300 -10.17 -3.41 -8.91
N LYS A 301 -9.04 -2.72 -8.70
CA LYS A 301 -8.58 -2.29 -7.36
C LYS A 301 -9.32 -1.06 -6.83
N ILE A 302 -10.15 -0.40 -7.64
CA ILE A 302 -10.89 0.81 -7.27
C ILE A 302 -12.25 0.40 -6.70
N TYR A 303 -12.30 0.21 -5.41
CA TYR A 303 -13.52 -0.16 -4.69
C TYR A 303 -13.52 0.36 -3.25
N LEU A 304 -14.69 0.47 -2.65
CA LEU A 304 -14.84 0.74 -1.22
C LEU A 304 -14.95 -0.59 -0.44
N PRO A 305 -14.16 -0.81 0.59
CA PRO A 305 -14.21 -2.01 1.44
C PRO A 305 -15.26 -1.85 2.55
N ILE A 306 -16.49 -1.52 2.20
CA ILE A 306 -17.62 -1.28 3.10
C ILE A 306 -18.48 -2.54 3.25
#